data_cd0d29252be2cf0f664fdc580e88dbb6
#
_entry.id   cd0d29252be2cf0f664fdc580e88dbb6
#
_cell.length_a   1.000
_cell.length_b   1.000
_cell.length_c   1.000
_cell.angle_alpha   90.00
_cell.angle_beta   90.00
_cell.angle_gamma   90.00
#
_symmetry.space_group_name_H-M   'P 1'
#
loop_
_entity.id
_entity.type
_entity.pdbx_description
1 polymer ?
#
loop_
_entity_poly.entity_id
_entity_poly.type
_entity_poly.pdbx_seq_one_letter_code
_entity_poly.pdbx_strand_id
1 'polypeptide(L)'
;MAQLTGKTIIITGSSRGVGADTAQILAAEGANIVVNYRSKAPRANKIVKAIEEAGGKAIAVQADVTNNDDLQNLVNTAVETFGSLDYLILNASGGMETGMGEDYAMRLNRDAQLNLARLAAEKMPEGARIVFVTSHQAHFIREVETMDEYRPVAESKRAGEDALIAEIPALSEKGISLVVVSADMIEGTVTATLLNRLHPGAIEQRRETAGKLYTVNEFAQEIAKMVTADVETG
;
A
#
# COMPACT_ATOMS: atom_id res chain seq x y z
N MET A 1 0.89 -25.60 -7.77
CA MET A 1 0.97 -24.41 -8.64
C MET A 1 0.96 -23.22 -7.70
N ALA A 2 1.74 -22.19 -7.99
CA ALA A 2 1.72 -20.98 -7.16
C ALA A 2 0.31 -20.35 -7.20
N GLN A 3 -0.20 -19.94 -6.05
CA GLN A 3 -1.61 -19.53 -5.85
C GLN A 3 -2.00 -18.31 -6.70
N LEU A 4 -1.03 -17.47 -7.05
CA LEU A 4 -1.23 -16.21 -7.79
C LEU A 4 -0.77 -16.27 -9.26
N THR A 5 -0.56 -17.49 -9.80
CA THR A 5 -0.07 -17.65 -11.18
C THR A 5 -0.97 -16.93 -12.19
N GLY A 6 -0.39 -15.96 -12.91
CA GLY A 6 -1.07 -15.16 -13.93
C GLY A 6 -1.97 -14.03 -13.40
N LYS A 7 -2.10 -13.88 -12.08
CA LYS A 7 -2.82 -12.77 -11.46
C LYS A 7 -2.01 -11.48 -11.53
N THR A 8 -2.65 -10.37 -11.79
CA THR A 8 -2.00 -9.05 -11.90
C THR A 8 -2.26 -8.21 -10.67
N ILE A 9 -1.20 -7.64 -10.11
CA ILE A 9 -1.24 -6.87 -8.87
C ILE A 9 -0.58 -5.51 -9.07
N ILE A 10 -1.31 -4.43 -8.84
CA ILE A 10 -0.73 -3.10 -8.67
C ILE A 10 -0.37 -2.89 -7.21
N ILE A 11 0.85 -2.43 -6.93
CA ILE A 11 1.29 -2.06 -5.57
C ILE A 11 1.77 -0.61 -5.60
N THR A 12 1.03 0.30 -4.96
CA THR A 12 1.42 1.71 -4.94
C THR A 12 2.61 1.95 -4.01
N GLY A 13 3.55 2.82 -4.42
CA GLY A 13 4.74 3.14 -3.64
C GLY A 13 5.70 1.96 -3.45
N SER A 14 5.78 1.03 -4.41
CA SER A 14 6.52 -0.23 -4.29
C SER A 14 7.97 -0.19 -4.79
N SER A 15 8.54 1.00 -4.97
CA SER A 15 9.96 1.14 -5.36
C SER A 15 10.93 0.99 -4.18
N ARG A 16 10.46 0.87 -2.94
CA ARG A 16 11.25 0.69 -1.72
C ARG A 16 10.40 0.19 -0.55
N GLY A 17 11.07 -0.23 0.54
CA GLY A 17 10.44 -0.57 1.83
C GLY A 17 9.39 -1.66 1.70
N VAL A 18 8.34 -1.57 2.50
CA VAL A 18 7.28 -2.58 2.59
C VAL A 18 6.70 -2.95 1.23
N GLY A 19 6.36 -1.95 0.39
CA GLY A 19 5.82 -2.22 -0.94
C GLY A 19 6.77 -2.99 -1.86
N ALA A 20 8.08 -2.75 -1.76
CA ALA A 20 9.07 -3.47 -2.56
C ALA A 20 9.24 -4.94 -2.12
N ASP A 21 9.24 -5.20 -0.82
CA ASP A 21 9.30 -6.57 -0.29
C ASP A 21 8.00 -7.32 -0.62
N THR A 22 6.84 -6.67 -0.46
CA THR A 22 5.53 -7.22 -0.87
C THR A 22 5.53 -7.59 -2.35
N ALA A 23 6.07 -6.73 -3.23
CA ALA A 23 6.17 -6.98 -4.66
C ALA A 23 6.97 -8.25 -4.97
N GLN A 24 8.12 -8.44 -4.32
CA GLN A 24 8.98 -9.60 -4.52
C GLN A 24 8.34 -10.89 -3.99
N ILE A 25 7.69 -10.83 -2.81
CA ILE A 25 6.97 -11.97 -2.22
C ILE A 25 5.87 -12.44 -3.16
N LEU A 26 4.99 -11.55 -3.61
CA LEU A 26 3.86 -11.89 -4.49
C LEU A 26 4.32 -12.34 -5.88
N ALA A 27 5.41 -11.78 -6.40
CA ALA A 27 6.02 -12.27 -7.64
C ALA A 27 6.53 -13.71 -7.52
N ALA A 28 7.11 -14.09 -6.38
CA ALA A 28 7.55 -15.46 -6.10
C ALA A 28 6.37 -16.43 -6.02
N GLU A 29 5.15 -15.96 -5.72
CA GLU A 29 3.90 -16.73 -5.78
C GLU A 29 3.27 -16.79 -7.19
N GLY A 30 3.94 -16.23 -8.20
CA GLY A 30 3.56 -16.30 -9.60
C GLY A 30 2.73 -15.12 -10.12
N ALA A 31 2.55 -14.07 -9.32
CA ALA A 31 1.84 -12.86 -9.76
C ALA A 31 2.65 -12.05 -10.78
N ASN A 32 1.93 -11.37 -11.67
CA ASN A 32 2.45 -10.28 -12.48
C ASN A 32 2.40 -8.98 -11.66
N ILE A 33 3.52 -8.31 -11.47
CA ILE A 33 3.62 -7.16 -10.58
C ILE A 33 3.77 -5.84 -11.34
N VAL A 34 2.95 -4.86 -10.96
CA VAL A 34 3.11 -3.47 -11.38
C VAL A 34 3.73 -2.68 -10.24
N VAL A 35 5.02 -2.38 -10.37
CA VAL A 35 5.80 -1.59 -9.41
C VAL A 35 5.56 -0.11 -9.69
N ASN A 36 4.75 0.53 -8.87
CA ASN A 36 4.51 1.97 -8.97
C ASN A 36 5.58 2.78 -8.24
N TYR A 37 6.00 3.87 -8.87
CA TYR A 37 6.91 4.86 -8.30
C TYR A 37 6.56 6.28 -8.74
N ARG A 38 6.85 7.29 -7.91
CA ARG A 38 6.62 8.71 -8.24
C ARG A 38 7.75 9.32 -9.05
N SER A 39 9.01 9.21 -8.59
CA SER A 39 10.11 9.99 -9.16
C SER A 39 11.45 9.24 -9.30
N LYS A 40 11.63 8.09 -8.69
CA LYS A 40 12.93 7.41 -8.63
C LYS A 40 12.92 6.12 -9.45
N ALA A 41 12.88 6.25 -10.79
CA ALA A 41 12.92 5.13 -11.73
C ALA A 41 14.03 4.09 -11.45
N PRO A 42 15.29 4.47 -11.11
CA PRO A 42 16.33 3.47 -10.84
C PRO A 42 15.98 2.52 -9.68
N ARG A 43 15.23 3.00 -8.66
CA ARG A 43 14.78 2.14 -7.55
C ARG A 43 13.73 1.15 -8.01
N ALA A 44 12.71 1.60 -8.74
CA ALA A 44 11.67 0.73 -9.29
C ALA A 44 12.25 -0.32 -10.25
N ASN A 45 13.14 0.10 -11.16
CA ASN A 45 13.79 -0.79 -12.10
C ASN A 45 14.66 -1.86 -11.40
N LYS A 46 15.28 -1.52 -10.25
CA LYS A 46 16.00 -2.51 -9.44
C LYS A 46 15.08 -3.60 -8.90
N ILE A 47 13.86 -3.25 -8.48
CA ILE A 47 12.86 -4.22 -8.00
C ILE A 47 12.36 -5.09 -9.15
N VAL A 48 12.02 -4.47 -10.29
CA VAL A 48 11.61 -5.21 -11.50
C VAL A 48 12.70 -6.21 -11.90
N LYS A 49 13.94 -5.76 -11.99
CA LYS A 49 15.07 -6.63 -12.35
C LYS A 49 15.24 -7.80 -11.36
N ALA A 50 15.12 -7.55 -10.07
CA ALA A 50 15.21 -8.61 -9.04
C ALA A 50 14.09 -9.66 -9.19
N ILE A 51 12.87 -9.21 -9.51
CA ILE A 51 11.74 -10.10 -9.79
C ILE A 51 11.99 -10.94 -11.06
N GLU A 52 12.46 -10.33 -12.14
CA GLU A 52 12.76 -11.01 -13.41
C GLU A 52 13.90 -12.02 -13.26
N GLU A 53 14.97 -11.66 -12.56
CA GLU A 53 16.10 -12.56 -12.26
C GLU A 53 15.67 -13.77 -11.42
N ALA A 54 14.61 -13.62 -10.60
CA ALA A 54 13.99 -14.73 -9.87
C ALA A 54 12.96 -15.53 -10.71
N GLY A 55 12.77 -15.20 -11.99
CA GLY A 55 11.84 -15.87 -12.90
C GLY A 55 10.41 -15.35 -12.87
N GLY A 56 10.13 -14.26 -12.13
CA GLY A 56 8.83 -13.59 -12.08
C GLY A 56 8.61 -12.60 -13.21
N LYS A 57 7.46 -11.92 -13.20
CA LYS A 57 7.10 -10.90 -14.18
C LYS A 57 6.77 -9.59 -13.48
N ALA A 58 7.38 -8.50 -13.89
CA ALA A 58 7.09 -7.19 -13.37
C ALA A 58 7.31 -6.08 -14.39
N ILE A 59 6.62 -4.96 -14.21
CA ILE A 59 6.87 -3.69 -14.91
C ILE A 59 6.97 -2.55 -13.90
N ALA A 60 7.73 -1.51 -14.23
CA ALA A 60 7.77 -0.28 -13.45
C ALA A 60 6.91 0.80 -14.13
N VAL A 61 5.96 1.36 -13.41
CA VAL A 61 5.08 2.43 -13.92
C VAL A 61 5.24 3.68 -13.07
N GLN A 62 5.65 4.76 -13.72
CA GLN A 62 5.69 6.07 -13.07
C GLN A 62 4.29 6.64 -12.96
N ALA A 63 3.87 6.95 -11.73
CA ALA A 63 2.63 7.66 -11.46
C ALA A 63 2.73 8.38 -10.11
N ASP A 64 2.40 9.66 -10.08
CA ASP A 64 2.08 10.35 -8.84
C ASP A 64 0.63 10.03 -8.48
N VAL A 65 0.44 9.26 -7.42
CA VAL A 65 -0.91 8.81 -7.03
C VAL A 65 -1.85 9.95 -6.63
N THR A 66 -1.34 11.17 -6.46
CA THR A 66 -2.17 12.37 -6.23
C THR A 66 -2.64 13.03 -7.54
N ASN A 67 -2.25 12.49 -8.71
CA ASN A 67 -2.65 12.97 -10.03
C ASN A 67 -3.58 11.95 -10.70
N ASN A 68 -4.79 12.36 -11.07
CA ASN A 68 -5.80 11.47 -11.63
C ASN A 68 -5.43 10.91 -13.02
N ASP A 69 -4.74 11.67 -13.86
CA ASP A 69 -4.29 11.20 -15.17
C ASP A 69 -3.22 10.09 -15.01
N ASP A 70 -2.32 10.27 -14.04
CA ASP A 70 -1.32 9.26 -13.69
C ASP A 70 -1.99 7.98 -13.13
N LEU A 71 -3.04 8.11 -12.30
CA LEU A 71 -3.81 6.97 -11.80
C LEU A 71 -4.48 6.20 -12.95
N GLN A 72 -5.11 6.90 -13.88
CA GLN A 72 -5.74 6.29 -15.06
C GLN A 72 -4.71 5.55 -15.91
N ASN A 73 -3.55 6.17 -16.15
CA ASN A 73 -2.44 5.55 -16.86
C ASN A 73 -1.91 4.30 -16.14
N LEU A 74 -1.77 4.35 -14.82
CA LEU A 74 -1.31 3.21 -14.00
C LEU A 74 -2.22 1.99 -14.17
N VAL A 75 -3.54 2.19 -14.05
CA VAL A 75 -4.54 1.12 -14.19
C VAL A 75 -4.58 0.59 -15.62
N ASN A 76 -4.62 1.47 -16.62
CA ASN A 76 -4.64 1.08 -18.02
C ASN A 76 -3.37 0.28 -18.40
N THR A 77 -2.19 0.76 -18.01
CA THR A 77 -0.92 0.07 -18.30
C THR A 77 -0.88 -1.34 -17.71
N ALA A 78 -1.42 -1.54 -16.51
CA ALA A 78 -1.51 -2.86 -15.89
C ALA A 78 -2.37 -3.82 -16.73
N VAL A 79 -3.56 -3.37 -17.12
CA VAL A 79 -4.51 -4.18 -17.91
C VAL A 79 -4.00 -4.42 -19.32
N GLU A 80 -3.43 -3.41 -19.99
CA GLU A 80 -2.87 -3.54 -21.35
C GLU A 80 -1.67 -4.48 -21.40
N THR A 81 -0.82 -4.48 -20.34
CA THR A 81 0.38 -5.31 -20.30
C THR A 81 0.09 -6.76 -19.94
N PHE A 82 -0.79 -6.99 -18.95
CA PHE A 82 -0.99 -8.31 -18.37
C PHE A 82 -2.38 -8.90 -18.62
N GLY A 83 -3.31 -8.14 -19.20
CA GLY A 83 -4.66 -8.58 -19.57
C GLY A 83 -5.71 -8.50 -18.46
N SER A 84 -5.32 -8.28 -17.21
CA SER A 84 -6.25 -8.17 -16.07
C SER A 84 -5.68 -7.27 -14.98
N LEU A 85 -6.52 -6.89 -14.01
CA LEU A 85 -6.12 -6.33 -12.72
C LEU A 85 -6.91 -7.06 -11.62
N ASP A 86 -6.27 -8.02 -10.97
CA ASP A 86 -6.93 -8.90 -10.00
C ASP A 86 -6.82 -8.38 -8.57
N TYR A 87 -5.72 -7.71 -8.24
CA TYR A 87 -5.48 -7.17 -6.90
C TYR A 87 -4.88 -5.77 -6.96
N LEU A 88 -5.31 -4.94 -6.02
CA LEU A 88 -4.76 -3.60 -5.81
C LEU A 88 -4.28 -3.46 -4.37
N ILE A 89 -2.99 -3.16 -4.16
CA ILE A 89 -2.42 -2.88 -2.85
C ILE A 89 -2.15 -1.39 -2.72
N LEU A 90 -2.97 -0.73 -1.92
CA LEU A 90 -2.89 0.69 -1.59
C LEU A 90 -1.87 0.89 -0.46
N ASN A 91 -0.59 0.92 -0.81
CA ASN A 91 0.53 1.00 0.14
C ASN A 91 1.20 2.39 0.17
N ALA A 92 1.08 3.19 -0.89
CA ALA A 92 1.67 4.54 -0.92
C ALA A 92 1.13 5.40 0.23
N SER A 93 2.03 6.02 0.97
CA SER A 93 1.70 6.88 2.12
C SER A 93 2.77 7.93 2.31
N GLY A 94 2.43 9.06 2.94
CA GLY A 94 3.31 10.17 3.28
C GLY A 94 2.58 11.21 4.12
N GLY A 95 3.13 12.41 4.17
CA GLY A 95 2.55 13.53 4.93
C GLY A 95 3.49 14.11 5.99
N MET A 96 4.70 13.53 6.12
CA MET A 96 5.79 14.10 6.94
C MET A 96 6.84 14.83 6.08
N GLU A 97 6.62 14.93 4.77
CA GLU A 97 7.53 15.60 3.85
C GLU A 97 7.42 17.13 4.00
N THR A 98 8.55 17.80 4.10
CA THR A 98 8.61 19.26 4.16
C THR A 98 8.30 19.88 2.80
N GLY A 99 7.57 21.01 2.80
CA GLY A 99 7.31 21.80 1.60
C GLY A 99 6.21 21.29 0.67
N MET A 100 5.40 20.32 1.10
CA MET A 100 4.35 19.71 0.27
C MET A 100 2.95 20.35 0.43
N GLY A 101 2.80 21.38 1.28
CA GLY A 101 1.51 21.99 1.61
C GLY A 101 0.74 21.23 2.70
N GLU A 102 -0.14 21.97 3.42
CA GLU A 102 -0.84 21.45 4.61
C GLU A 102 -1.82 20.33 4.29
N ASP A 103 -2.41 20.33 3.09
CA ASP A 103 -3.40 19.34 2.64
C ASP A 103 -2.79 18.08 1.99
N TYR A 104 -1.46 18.03 1.84
CA TYR A 104 -0.78 16.94 1.12
C TYR A 104 -1.07 15.57 1.73
N ALA A 105 -1.04 15.45 3.06
CA ALA A 105 -1.35 14.19 3.73
C ALA A 105 -2.76 13.69 3.37
N MET A 106 -3.75 14.58 3.36
CA MET A 106 -5.13 14.23 2.98
C MET A 106 -5.23 13.84 1.50
N ARG A 107 -4.63 14.60 0.60
CA ARG A 107 -4.63 14.26 -0.84
C ARG A 107 -3.99 12.90 -1.09
N LEU A 108 -2.89 12.57 -0.40
CA LEU A 108 -2.18 11.31 -0.60
C LEU A 108 -2.86 10.12 0.08
N ASN A 109 -3.21 10.26 1.37
CA ASN A 109 -3.64 9.14 2.20
C ASN A 109 -5.15 8.90 2.15
N ARG A 110 -5.96 9.86 1.69
CA ARG A 110 -7.41 9.73 1.49
C ARG A 110 -7.79 9.80 0.03
N ASP A 111 -7.62 10.95 -0.62
CA ASP A 111 -8.20 11.20 -1.94
C ASP A 111 -7.59 10.31 -3.03
N ALA A 112 -6.26 10.18 -3.04
CA ALA A 112 -5.55 9.31 -3.98
C ALA A 112 -5.93 7.84 -3.82
N GLN A 113 -6.07 7.36 -2.57
CA GLN A 113 -6.45 5.98 -2.29
C GLN A 113 -7.87 5.68 -2.79
N LEU A 114 -8.81 6.58 -2.47
CA LEU A 114 -10.21 6.47 -2.91
C LEU A 114 -10.35 6.52 -4.43
N ASN A 115 -9.70 7.51 -5.07
CA ASN A 115 -9.76 7.67 -6.53
C ASN A 115 -9.16 6.45 -7.25
N LEU A 116 -8.02 5.95 -6.79
CA LEU A 116 -7.41 4.75 -7.39
C LEU A 116 -8.28 3.52 -7.19
N ALA A 117 -8.85 3.33 -5.99
CA ALA A 117 -9.77 2.21 -5.72
C ALA A 117 -10.96 2.22 -6.68
N ARG A 118 -11.59 3.38 -6.91
CA ARG A 118 -12.71 3.54 -7.84
C ARG A 118 -12.32 3.26 -9.29
N LEU A 119 -11.20 3.83 -9.76
CA LEU A 119 -10.69 3.60 -11.12
C LEU A 119 -10.33 2.12 -11.34
N ALA A 120 -9.68 1.49 -10.38
CA ALA A 120 -9.34 0.08 -10.46
C ALA A 120 -10.60 -0.80 -10.49
N ALA A 121 -11.60 -0.53 -9.65
CA ALA A 121 -12.84 -1.28 -9.57
C ALA A 121 -13.65 -1.29 -10.87
N GLU A 122 -13.41 -0.34 -11.80
CA GLU A 122 -14.01 -0.36 -13.14
C GLU A 122 -13.37 -1.41 -14.06
N LYS A 123 -12.16 -1.88 -13.74
CA LYS A 123 -11.37 -2.82 -14.55
C LYS A 123 -11.17 -4.17 -13.88
N MET A 124 -11.41 -4.26 -12.58
CA MET A 124 -11.22 -5.47 -11.79
C MET A 124 -12.36 -6.47 -12.03
N PRO A 125 -12.06 -7.78 -12.17
CA PRO A 125 -13.07 -8.81 -12.32
C PRO A 125 -13.77 -9.13 -10.99
N GLU A 126 -14.88 -9.87 -11.05
CA GLU A 126 -15.46 -10.50 -9.88
C GLU A 126 -14.43 -11.40 -9.16
N GLY A 127 -14.42 -11.40 -7.84
CA GLY A 127 -13.45 -12.10 -7.01
C GLY A 127 -12.14 -11.34 -6.80
N ALA A 128 -12.01 -10.13 -7.37
CA ALA A 128 -10.86 -9.26 -7.13
C ALA A 128 -10.84 -8.69 -5.70
N ARG A 129 -9.67 -8.20 -5.29
CA ARG A 129 -9.51 -7.63 -3.94
C ARG A 129 -8.68 -6.37 -3.94
N ILE A 130 -9.09 -5.42 -3.09
CA ILE A 130 -8.32 -4.23 -2.71
C ILE A 130 -7.78 -4.44 -1.30
N VAL A 131 -6.47 -4.24 -1.09
CA VAL A 131 -5.82 -4.29 0.23
C VAL A 131 -5.35 -2.88 0.57
N PHE A 132 -5.89 -2.31 1.63
CA PHE A 132 -5.48 -0.99 2.12
C PHE A 132 -4.50 -1.13 3.30
N VAL A 133 -3.32 -0.52 3.16
CA VAL A 133 -2.26 -0.58 4.17
C VAL A 133 -2.29 0.67 5.04
N THR A 134 -2.60 0.49 6.31
CA THR A 134 -2.69 1.57 7.30
C THR A 134 -1.72 1.34 8.49
N SER A 135 -1.89 2.07 9.58
CA SER A 135 -1.13 1.90 10.82
C SER A 135 -2.07 1.83 12.02
N HIS A 136 -1.64 1.18 13.10
CA HIS A 136 -2.39 1.14 14.35
C HIS A 136 -2.71 2.56 14.84
N GLN A 137 -1.74 3.49 14.77
CA GLN A 137 -1.96 4.88 15.17
C GLN A 137 -3.05 5.57 14.34
N ALA A 138 -3.20 5.22 13.05
CA ALA A 138 -4.27 5.74 12.21
C ALA A 138 -5.60 5.02 12.51
N HIS A 139 -5.59 3.70 12.56
CA HIS A 139 -6.78 2.89 12.77
C HIS A 139 -7.46 3.23 14.11
N PHE A 140 -6.67 3.41 15.17
CA PHE A 140 -7.15 3.70 16.53
C PHE A 140 -7.04 5.17 16.92
N ILE A 141 -6.85 6.13 15.99
CA ILE A 141 -6.62 7.55 16.29
C ILE A 141 -7.74 8.20 17.12
N ARG A 142 -8.95 7.64 17.08
CA ARG A 142 -10.10 8.13 17.85
C ARG A 142 -10.10 7.64 19.31
N GLU A 143 -9.27 6.64 19.63
CA GLU A 143 -9.25 5.94 20.91
C GLU A 143 -7.90 6.11 21.62
N VAL A 144 -6.81 6.25 20.86
CA VAL A 144 -5.44 6.28 21.39
C VAL A 144 -4.69 7.50 20.82
N GLU A 145 -4.00 8.21 21.73
CA GLU A 145 -3.14 9.32 21.32
C GLU A 145 -1.95 8.85 20.48
N THR A 146 -1.53 9.70 19.55
CA THR A 146 -0.33 9.51 18.73
C THR A 146 0.63 10.69 18.89
N MET A 147 1.87 10.55 18.41
CA MET A 147 2.85 11.63 18.39
C MET A 147 2.34 12.80 17.54
N ASP A 148 2.52 14.03 18.02
CA ASP A 148 2.02 15.23 17.34
C ASP A 148 2.52 15.34 15.90
N GLU A 149 3.77 14.99 15.65
CA GLU A 149 4.38 15.02 14.31
C GLU A 149 3.78 13.95 13.38
N TYR A 150 3.25 12.86 13.91
CA TYR A 150 2.60 11.81 13.12
C TYR A 150 1.09 12.00 13.02
N ARG A 151 0.49 12.83 13.86
CA ARG A 151 -0.97 13.07 13.90
C ARG A 151 -1.57 13.40 12.54
N PRO A 152 -1.02 14.33 11.71
CA PRO A 152 -1.59 14.62 10.40
C PRO A 152 -1.60 13.40 9.45
N VAL A 153 -0.57 12.55 9.56
CA VAL A 153 -0.50 11.29 8.80
C VAL A 153 -1.55 10.30 9.31
N ALA A 154 -1.65 10.12 10.62
CA ALA A 154 -2.62 9.20 11.23
C ALA A 154 -4.06 9.61 10.91
N GLU A 155 -4.40 10.87 11.06
CA GLU A 155 -5.75 11.41 10.76
C GLU A 155 -6.09 11.27 9.27
N SER A 156 -5.15 11.56 8.37
CA SER A 156 -5.39 11.44 6.94
C SER A 156 -5.51 9.98 6.48
N LYS A 157 -4.74 9.05 7.07
CA LYS A 157 -4.88 7.61 6.82
C LYS A 157 -6.20 7.08 7.37
N ARG A 158 -6.65 7.53 8.53
CA ARG A 158 -7.97 7.18 9.07
C ARG A 158 -9.09 7.68 8.16
N ALA A 159 -8.98 8.92 7.68
CA ALA A 159 -9.94 9.45 6.71
C ALA A 159 -9.96 8.65 5.39
N GLY A 160 -8.82 8.14 4.94
CA GLY A 160 -8.72 7.23 3.79
C GLY A 160 -9.38 5.88 4.06
N GLU A 161 -9.16 5.31 5.23
CA GLU A 161 -9.80 4.06 5.67
C GLU A 161 -11.32 4.22 5.70
N ASP A 162 -11.85 5.27 6.36
CA ASP A 162 -13.28 5.56 6.42
C ASP A 162 -13.89 5.74 5.01
N ALA A 163 -13.18 6.44 4.12
CA ALA A 163 -13.64 6.65 2.74
C ALA A 163 -13.70 5.34 1.94
N LEU A 164 -12.71 4.46 2.11
CA LEU A 164 -12.68 3.15 1.44
C LEU A 164 -13.74 2.20 2.02
N ILE A 165 -13.95 2.20 3.34
CA ILE A 165 -15.01 1.42 3.99
C ILE A 165 -16.39 1.85 3.46
N ALA A 166 -16.60 3.15 3.22
CA ALA A 166 -17.84 3.65 2.63
C ALA A 166 -18.09 3.15 1.18
N GLU A 167 -17.05 2.70 0.46
CA GLU A 167 -17.18 2.11 -0.88
C GLU A 167 -17.54 0.61 -0.86
N ILE A 168 -17.50 -0.06 0.31
CA ILE A 168 -17.76 -1.51 0.40
C ILE A 168 -19.05 -1.93 -0.28
N PRO A 169 -20.21 -1.25 -0.15
CA PRO A 169 -21.41 -1.63 -0.84
C PRO A 169 -21.25 -1.67 -2.37
N ALA A 170 -20.64 -0.61 -2.94
CA ALA A 170 -20.43 -0.52 -4.38
C ALA A 170 -19.38 -1.52 -4.90
N LEU A 171 -18.36 -1.83 -4.10
CA LEU A 171 -17.37 -2.85 -4.40
C LEU A 171 -17.99 -4.25 -4.35
N SER A 172 -18.80 -4.53 -3.33
CA SER A 172 -19.47 -5.81 -3.15
C SER A 172 -20.46 -6.12 -4.29
N GLU A 173 -21.17 -5.11 -4.83
CA GLU A 173 -22.01 -5.25 -6.01
C GLU A 173 -21.23 -5.73 -7.25
N LYS A 174 -19.92 -5.44 -7.30
CA LYS A 174 -19.01 -5.91 -8.36
C LYS A 174 -18.28 -7.20 -8.00
N GLY A 175 -18.55 -7.80 -6.84
CA GLY A 175 -17.82 -8.96 -6.33
C GLY A 175 -16.38 -8.66 -5.93
N ILE A 176 -16.05 -7.41 -5.60
CA ILE A 176 -14.72 -6.97 -5.17
C ILE A 176 -14.70 -6.84 -3.65
N SER A 177 -13.72 -7.48 -3.00
CA SER A 177 -13.53 -7.36 -1.56
C SER A 177 -12.53 -6.25 -1.19
N LEU A 178 -12.75 -5.60 -0.05
CA LEU A 178 -11.79 -4.69 0.59
C LEU A 178 -11.25 -5.33 1.87
N VAL A 179 -9.96 -5.29 2.07
CA VAL A 179 -9.29 -5.73 3.31
C VAL A 179 -8.37 -4.61 3.81
N VAL A 180 -8.48 -4.30 5.09
CA VAL A 180 -7.61 -3.32 5.76
C VAL A 180 -6.52 -4.06 6.53
N VAL A 181 -5.26 -3.70 6.29
CA VAL A 181 -4.10 -4.27 7.00
C VAL A 181 -3.41 -3.16 7.78
N SER A 182 -3.36 -3.31 9.08
CA SER A 182 -2.70 -2.35 9.95
C SER A 182 -1.59 -3.00 10.77
N ALA A 183 -0.55 -2.23 11.04
CA ALA A 183 0.50 -2.61 11.98
C ALA A 183 0.94 -1.41 12.80
N ASP A 184 1.68 -1.68 13.85
CA ASP A 184 2.36 -0.67 14.64
C ASP A 184 3.53 -0.05 13.85
N MET A 185 4.42 0.67 14.50
CA MET A 185 5.65 1.18 13.90
C MET A 185 6.44 0.04 13.25
N ILE A 186 6.80 0.19 11.98
CA ILE A 186 7.56 -0.80 11.23
C ILE A 186 9.04 -0.43 11.27
N GLU A 187 9.85 -1.28 11.86
CA GLU A 187 11.30 -1.08 11.96
C GLU A 187 11.96 -1.07 10.58
N GLY A 188 12.91 -0.16 10.38
CA GLY A 188 13.62 0.01 9.11
C GLY A 188 12.90 0.87 8.08
N THR A 189 11.69 1.38 8.36
CA THR A 189 11.03 2.36 7.49
C THR A 189 11.60 3.77 7.68
N VAL A 190 11.41 4.60 6.65
CA VAL A 190 11.79 6.03 6.72
C VAL A 190 11.01 6.74 7.82
N THR A 191 9.73 6.44 7.98
CA THR A 191 8.86 7.03 9.01
C THR A 191 9.37 6.69 10.41
N ALA A 192 9.64 5.42 10.72
CA ALA A 192 10.17 5.00 12.02
C ALA A 192 11.53 5.66 12.31
N THR A 193 12.41 5.73 11.30
CA THR A 193 13.73 6.38 11.42
C THR A 193 13.56 7.89 11.70
N LEU A 194 12.63 8.56 11.03
CA LEU A 194 12.37 9.98 11.23
C LEU A 194 11.78 10.25 12.62
N LEU A 195 10.79 9.50 13.05
CA LEU A 195 10.20 9.60 14.38
C LEU A 195 11.23 9.36 15.47
N ASN A 196 12.08 8.33 15.33
CA ASN A 196 13.15 8.07 16.31
C ASN A 196 14.23 9.15 16.33
N ARG A 197 14.41 9.89 15.22
CA ARG A 197 15.31 11.06 15.20
C ARG A 197 14.71 12.25 15.94
N LEU A 198 13.41 12.48 15.82
CA LEU A 198 12.68 13.55 16.51
C LEU A 198 12.51 13.23 17.99
N HIS A 199 12.27 11.96 18.32
CA HIS A 199 12.09 11.43 19.66
C HIS A 199 13.09 10.27 19.90
N PRO A 200 14.32 10.54 20.32
CA PRO A 200 15.29 9.48 20.57
C PRO A 200 14.76 8.43 21.57
N GLY A 201 14.82 7.16 21.19
CA GLY A 201 14.26 6.05 21.97
C GLY A 201 12.80 5.68 21.63
N ALA A 202 12.16 6.37 20.68
CA ALA A 202 10.75 6.11 20.33
C ALA A 202 10.51 4.67 19.82
N ILE A 203 11.46 4.10 19.08
CA ILE A 203 11.37 2.71 18.58
C ILE A 203 11.41 1.73 19.76
N GLU A 204 12.37 1.91 20.69
CA GLU A 204 12.53 1.07 21.88
C GLU A 204 11.30 1.13 22.78
N GLN A 205 10.83 2.33 23.08
CA GLN A 205 9.64 2.54 23.89
C GLN A 205 8.39 1.90 23.25
N ARG A 206 8.26 2.04 21.93
CA ARG A 206 7.12 1.43 21.23
C ARG A 206 7.21 -0.09 21.20
N ARG A 207 8.41 -0.66 21.06
CA ARG A 207 8.66 -2.11 21.16
C ARG A 207 8.31 -2.66 22.53
N GLU A 208 8.68 -1.95 23.61
CA GLU A 208 8.30 -2.33 24.96
C GLU A 208 6.79 -2.34 25.17
N THR A 209 6.09 -1.32 24.65
CA THR A 209 4.63 -1.21 24.77
C THR A 209 3.89 -2.26 23.94
N ALA A 210 4.32 -2.51 22.71
CA ALA A 210 3.67 -3.43 21.78
C ALA A 210 4.14 -4.88 21.93
N GLY A 211 5.20 -5.14 22.71
CA GLY A 211 5.86 -6.44 22.87
C GLY A 211 6.75 -6.82 21.68
N LYS A 212 6.35 -6.48 20.47
CA LYS A 212 7.12 -6.70 19.22
C LYS A 212 6.73 -5.64 18.19
N LEU A 213 7.71 -5.19 17.40
CA LEU A 213 7.48 -4.44 16.18
C LEU A 213 7.85 -5.30 14.97
N TYR A 214 7.10 -5.15 13.88
CA TYR A 214 7.45 -5.81 12.62
C TYR A 214 8.64 -5.15 11.95
N THR A 215 9.50 -5.95 11.35
CA THR A 215 10.43 -5.50 10.31
C THR A 215 9.69 -5.25 9.00
N VAL A 216 10.33 -4.55 8.05
CA VAL A 216 9.78 -4.33 6.70
C VAL A 216 9.35 -5.64 6.05
N ASN A 217 10.19 -6.67 6.10
CA ASN A 217 9.90 -7.97 5.49
C ASN A 217 8.76 -8.72 6.18
N GLU A 218 8.74 -8.76 7.52
CA GLU A 218 7.64 -9.42 8.26
C GLU A 218 6.30 -8.78 7.94
N PHE A 219 6.22 -7.45 7.89
CA PHE A 219 4.95 -6.78 7.54
C PHE A 219 4.57 -6.99 6.08
N ALA A 220 5.53 -7.01 5.18
CA ALA A 220 5.29 -7.35 3.77
C ALA A 220 4.71 -8.75 3.61
N GLN A 221 5.15 -9.73 4.42
CA GLN A 221 4.57 -11.08 4.44
C GLN A 221 3.12 -11.07 4.92
N GLU A 222 2.77 -10.27 5.94
CA GLU A 222 1.38 -10.15 6.39
C GLU A 222 0.49 -9.53 5.30
N ILE A 223 0.95 -8.47 4.62
CA ILE A 223 0.22 -7.88 3.49
C ILE A 223 0.02 -8.90 2.38
N ALA A 224 1.06 -9.66 2.01
CA ALA A 224 0.97 -10.69 0.97
C ALA A 224 -0.04 -11.78 1.32
N LYS A 225 -0.08 -12.25 2.56
CA LYS A 225 -1.09 -13.21 3.04
C LYS A 225 -2.51 -12.69 2.86
N MET A 226 -2.76 -11.41 3.10
CA MET A 226 -4.10 -10.80 3.01
C MET A 226 -4.63 -10.69 1.58
N VAL A 227 -3.77 -10.85 0.56
CA VAL A 227 -4.21 -10.87 -0.84
C VAL A 227 -5.16 -12.04 -1.12
N THR A 228 -4.92 -13.19 -0.49
CA THR A 228 -5.70 -14.41 -0.74
C THR A 228 -6.35 -15.02 0.51
N ALA A 229 -6.17 -14.40 1.67
CA ALA A 229 -6.75 -14.89 2.92
C ALA A 229 -8.29 -14.93 2.84
N ASP A 230 -8.88 -15.95 3.45
CA ASP A 230 -10.34 -16.01 3.66
C ASP A 230 -10.70 -15.15 4.87
N VAL A 231 -10.98 -13.88 4.58
CA VAL A 231 -11.37 -12.86 5.58
C VAL A 231 -12.58 -12.10 5.10
N GLU A 232 -13.40 -11.67 6.03
CA GLU A 232 -14.56 -10.82 5.73
C GLU A 232 -14.11 -9.47 5.13
N THR A 233 -14.99 -8.88 4.31
CA THR A 233 -14.76 -7.55 3.75
C THR A 233 -14.98 -6.48 4.83
N GLY A 234 -13.97 -5.59 5.01
CA GLY A 234 -14.07 -4.46 5.96
C GLY A 234 -12.88 -4.30 6.86
#